data_6b497a56d95399e56412ad298b36f80f
#
_entry.id   6b497a56d95399e56412ad298b36f80f
#
_cell.length_a   1.000
_cell.length_b   1.000
_cell.length_c   1.000
_cell.angle_alpha   90.00
_cell.angle_beta   90.00
_cell.angle_gamma   90.00
#
_symmetry.space_group_name_H-M   'P 1'
#
loop_
_entity.id
_entity.type
_entity.pdbx_description
1 polymer ?
#
loop_
_entity_poly.entity_id
_entity_poly.type
_entity_poly.pdbx_seq_one_letter_code
_entity_poly.pdbx_strand_id
1 'polypeptide(L)'
;MKYDVVVIGAGIVGLATALQLKKAKPSLNVLVLEKESKVAAHQTGNNSGVIHSGIYYKPGSLKAKNCIDGYHQLIDFCKEQNIPYELCGKIIVATSESEL
;
A
#
# COMPACT_ATOMS: atom_id res chain seq x y z
N MET A 1 -20.98 15.83 16.42
CA MET A 1 -20.66 14.43 16.05
C MET A 1 -19.33 14.06 16.68
N LYS A 2 -19.25 12.88 17.25
CA LYS A 2 -18.01 12.35 17.84
C LYS A 2 -17.38 11.33 16.90
N TYR A 3 -16.06 11.36 16.80
CA TYR A 3 -15.29 10.38 16.07
C TYR A 3 -14.49 9.51 17.04
N ASP A 4 -14.43 8.23 16.77
CA ASP A 4 -13.66 7.27 17.59
C ASP A 4 -12.19 7.27 17.15
N VAL A 5 -11.94 7.47 15.85
CA VAL A 5 -10.60 7.47 15.25
C VAL A 5 -10.50 8.61 14.24
N VAL A 6 -9.37 9.29 14.26
CA VAL A 6 -9.02 10.29 13.25
C VAL A 6 -7.75 9.83 12.52
N VAL A 7 -7.83 9.71 11.21
CA VAL A 7 -6.68 9.39 10.35
C VAL A 7 -6.23 10.69 9.66
N ILE A 8 -4.99 11.06 9.82
CA ILE A 8 -4.41 12.25 9.22
C ILE A 8 -3.67 11.86 7.95
N GLY A 9 -4.16 12.36 6.82
CA GLY A 9 -3.65 12.05 5.50
C GLY A 9 -4.52 11.06 4.74
N ALA A 10 -4.91 11.43 3.52
CA ALA A 10 -5.74 10.63 2.61
C ALA A 10 -4.94 10.14 1.39
N GLY A 11 -3.70 9.73 1.63
CA GLY A 11 -2.94 8.88 0.70
C GLY A 11 -3.36 7.43 0.86
N ILE A 12 -2.73 6.52 0.11
CA ILE A 12 -3.10 5.10 0.13
C ILE A 12 -2.99 4.48 1.52
N VAL A 13 -1.98 4.84 2.29
CA VAL A 13 -1.78 4.28 3.64
C VAL A 13 -2.90 4.72 4.59
N GLY A 14 -3.24 6.01 4.59
CA GLY A 14 -4.32 6.53 5.43
C GLY A 14 -5.68 5.95 5.04
N LEU A 15 -5.99 5.92 3.75
CA LEU A 15 -7.25 5.36 3.24
C LEU A 15 -7.37 3.85 3.51
N ALA A 16 -6.29 3.08 3.30
CA ALA A 16 -6.28 1.65 3.59
C ALA A 16 -6.45 1.38 5.09
N THR A 17 -5.81 2.19 5.94
CA THR A 17 -5.97 2.10 7.39
C THR A 17 -7.41 2.35 7.82
N ALA A 18 -8.03 3.41 7.32
CA ALA A 18 -9.43 3.73 7.60
C ALA A 18 -10.37 2.61 7.12
N LEU A 19 -10.13 2.08 5.93
CA LEU A 19 -10.91 0.97 5.38
C LEU A 19 -10.80 -0.29 6.24
N GLN A 20 -9.60 -0.67 6.65
CA GLN A 20 -9.39 -1.86 7.49
C GLN A 20 -10.01 -1.70 8.89
N LEU A 21 -9.93 -0.51 9.46
CA LEU A 21 -10.62 -0.20 10.73
C LEU A 21 -12.13 -0.38 10.61
N LYS A 22 -12.73 0.13 9.54
CA LYS A 22 -14.17 -0.03 9.29
C LYS A 22 -14.57 -1.47 9.02
N LYS A 23 -13.73 -2.25 8.34
CA LYS A 23 -13.97 -3.69 8.13
C LYS A 23 -13.89 -4.47 9.44
N ALA A 24 -12.89 -4.18 10.26
CA ALA A 24 -12.69 -4.85 11.55
C ALA A 24 -13.79 -4.52 12.57
N LYS A 25 -14.23 -3.27 12.57
CA LYS A 25 -15.28 -2.79 13.50
C LYS A 25 -16.18 -1.77 12.81
N PRO A 26 -17.25 -2.23 12.13
CA PRO A 26 -18.12 -1.34 11.33
C PRO A 26 -18.79 -0.22 12.13
N SER A 27 -18.93 -0.38 13.46
CA SER A 27 -19.51 0.65 14.33
C SER A 27 -18.62 1.86 14.60
N LEU A 28 -17.31 1.79 14.27
CA LEU A 28 -16.41 2.92 14.46
C LEU A 28 -16.79 4.10 13.58
N ASN A 29 -16.79 5.30 14.18
CA ASN A 29 -16.87 6.55 13.47
C ASN A 29 -15.44 7.01 13.15
N VAL A 30 -15.04 6.87 11.89
CA VAL A 30 -13.69 7.20 11.42
C VAL A 30 -13.74 8.50 10.61
N LEU A 31 -12.90 9.46 10.98
CA LEU A 31 -12.69 10.68 10.23
C LEU A 31 -11.31 10.64 9.55
N VAL A 32 -11.27 10.93 8.27
CA VAL A 32 -10.02 11.13 7.54
C VAL A 32 -9.85 12.61 7.24
N LEU A 33 -8.74 13.19 7.66
CA LEU A 33 -8.39 14.58 7.40
C LEU A 33 -7.31 14.66 6.33
N GLU A 34 -7.54 15.49 5.31
CA GLU A 34 -6.59 15.74 4.23
C GLU A 34 -6.40 17.25 4.05
N LYS A 35 -5.13 17.68 3.96
CA LYS A 35 -4.81 19.10 3.76
C LYS A 35 -5.11 19.60 2.35
N GLU A 36 -5.10 18.72 1.36
CA GLU A 36 -5.41 19.06 -0.02
C GLU A 36 -6.90 18.94 -0.31
N SER A 37 -7.35 19.49 -1.43
CA SER A 37 -8.74 19.46 -1.85
C SER A 37 -9.20 18.10 -2.39
N LYS A 38 -8.26 17.16 -2.60
CA LYS A 38 -8.53 15.81 -3.12
C LYS A 38 -7.65 14.77 -2.42
N VAL A 39 -8.09 13.52 -2.46
CA VAL A 39 -7.31 12.38 -1.96
C VAL A 39 -6.14 12.06 -2.90
N ALA A 40 -5.11 11.39 -2.39
CA ALA A 40 -3.98 10.87 -3.17
C ALA A 40 -3.22 11.94 -3.99
N ALA A 41 -3.19 13.18 -3.51
CA ALA A 41 -2.59 14.30 -4.24
C ALA A 41 -1.06 14.30 -4.28
N HIS A 42 -0.40 13.56 -3.39
CA HIS A 42 1.05 13.52 -3.25
C HIS A 42 1.64 12.19 -3.76
N GLN A 43 2.34 11.44 -2.91
CA GLN A 43 3.08 10.23 -3.25
C GLN A 43 2.23 9.14 -3.92
N THR A 44 1.01 8.95 -3.47
CA THR A 44 0.11 7.90 -3.97
C THR A 44 -0.20 8.04 -5.46
N GLY A 45 -0.39 9.26 -5.92
CA GLY A 45 -0.65 9.54 -7.34
C GLY A 45 0.60 9.79 -8.18
N ASN A 46 1.79 9.85 -7.56
CA ASN A 46 3.02 10.33 -8.20
C ASN A 46 4.22 9.43 -7.86
N ASN A 47 4.08 8.14 -8.07
CA ASN A 47 5.12 7.14 -7.85
C ASN A 47 5.23 6.20 -9.07
N SER A 48 6.11 5.19 -8.99
CA SER A 48 6.33 4.25 -10.08
C SER A 48 5.13 3.36 -10.43
N GLY A 49 4.15 3.28 -9.54
CA GLY A 49 3.00 2.39 -9.72
C GLY A 49 3.33 0.89 -9.66
N VAL A 50 4.50 0.54 -9.13
CA VAL A 50 4.97 -0.85 -9.05
C VAL A 50 4.58 -1.46 -7.72
N ILE A 51 3.93 -2.63 -7.77
CA ILE A 51 3.71 -3.47 -6.60
C ILE A 51 4.98 -4.29 -6.38
N HIS A 52 5.83 -3.86 -5.44
CA HIS A 52 7.13 -4.48 -5.21
C HIS A 52 7.01 -5.87 -4.58
N SER A 53 7.86 -6.80 -5.07
CA SER A 53 7.90 -8.18 -4.59
C SER A 53 8.77 -8.40 -3.35
N GLY A 54 9.54 -7.40 -2.93
CA GLY A 54 10.45 -7.50 -1.78
C GLY A 54 11.81 -8.15 -2.08
N ILE A 55 12.15 -8.33 -3.35
CA ILE A 55 13.38 -9.03 -3.78
C ILE A 55 14.68 -8.39 -3.25
N TYR A 56 14.68 -7.10 -2.95
CA TYR A 56 15.83 -6.40 -2.39
C TYR A 56 15.99 -6.53 -0.88
N TYR A 57 15.00 -7.06 -0.19
CA TYR A 57 15.03 -7.15 1.26
C TYR A 57 15.69 -8.45 1.71
N LYS A 58 16.39 -8.38 2.84
CA LYS A 58 17.03 -9.57 3.43
C LYS A 58 15.97 -10.65 3.69
N PRO A 59 16.15 -11.87 3.16
CA PRO A 59 15.22 -12.98 3.41
C PRO A 59 14.99 -13.21 4.91
N GLY A 60 13.75 -13.44 5.31
CA GLY A 60 13.36 -13.63 6.71
C GLY A 60 13.27 -12.36 7.54
N SER A 61 13.63 -11.18 6.99
CA SER A 61 13.46 -9.91 7.69
C SER A 61 11.98 -9.53 7.75
N LEU A 62 11.62 -8.71 8.75
CA LEU A 62 10.26 -8.19 8.89
C LEU A 62 9.85 -7.38 7.65
N LYS A 63 10.78 -6.66 7.08
CA LYS A 63 10.58 -5.88 5.85
C LYS A 63 10.23 -6.77 4.65
N ALA A 64 10.98 -7.87 4.46
CA ALA A 64 10.72 -8.84 3.40
C ALA A 64 9.34 -9.50 3.58
N LYS A 65 9.05 -9.97 4.79
CA LYS A 65 7.79 -10.61 5.13
C LYS A 65 6.60 -9.68 4.88
N ASN A 66 6.66 -8.46 5.40
CA ASN A 66 5.57 -7.49 5.23
C ASN A 66 5.38 -7.10 3.75
N CYS A 67 6.45 -7.02 2.98
CA CYS A 67 6.37 -6.73 1.55
C CYS A 67 5.67 -7.87 0.78
N ILE A 68 6.00 -9.13 1.09
CA ILE A 68 5.37 -10.29 0.45
C ILE A 68 3.88 -10.38 0.83
N ASP A 69 3.57 -10.25 2.11
CA ASP A 69 2.19 -10.29 2.60
C ASP A 69 1.37 -9.16 1.98
N GLY A 70 1.93 -7.96 1.95
CA GLY A 70 1.29 -6.79 1.34
C GLY A 70 1.08 -6.93 -0.17
N TYR A 71 2.02 -7.53 -0.87
CA TYR A 71 1.90 -7.85 -2.30
C TYR A 71 0.66 -8.71 -2.56
N HIS A 72 0.53 -9.83 -1.85
CA HIS A 72 -0.62 -10.72 -2.02
C HIS A 72 -1.94 -10.04 -1.64
N GLN A 73 -1.97 -9.30 -0.53
CA GLN A 73 -3.17 -8.57 -0.10
C GLN A 73 -3.59 -7.52 -1.12
N LEU A 74 -2.63 -6.81 -1.73
CA LEU A 74 -2.94 -5.79 -2.72
C LEU A 74 -3.45 -6.40 -4.03
N ILE A 75 -2.87 -7.50 -4.49
CA ILE A 75 -3.37 -8.24 -5.67
C ILE A 75 -4.80 -8.73 -5.43
N ASP A 76 -5.07 -9.33 -4.28
CA ASP A 76 -6.41 -9.79 -3.92
C ASP A 76 -7.41 -8.61 -3.88
N PHE A 77 -7.02 -7.49 -3.29
CA PHE A 77 -7.83 -6.27 -3.28
C PHE A 77 -8.12 -5.76 -4.70
N CYS A 78 -7.12 -5.75 -5.59
CA CYS A 78 -7.33 -5.36 -6.98
C CYS A 78 -8.32 -6.28 -7.68
N LYS A 79 -8.26 -7.59 -7.44
CA LYS A 79 -9.23 -8.56 -7.99
C LYS A 79 -10.63 -8.30 -7.47
N GLU A 80 -10.79 -8.12 -6.16
CA GLU A 80 -12.09 -7.87 -5.52
C GLU A 80 -12.75 -6.58 -6.00
N GLN A 81 -11.94 -5.54 -6.24
CA GLN A 81 -12.42 -4.22 -6.63
C GLN A 81 -12.39 -3.96 -8.14
N ASN A 82 -12.02 -4.97 -8.95
CA ASN A 82 -11.87 -4.86 -10.40
C ASN A 82 -10.89 -3.74 -10.81
N ILE A 83 -9.81 -3.59 -10.06
CA ILE A 83 -8.74 -2.65 -10.38
C ILE A 83 -7.74 -3.32 -11.31
N PRO A 84 -7.49 -2.77 -12.53
CA PRO A 84 -6.54 -3.35 -13.46
C PRO A 84 -5.12 -3.39 -12.89
N TYR A 85 -4.42 -4.48 -13.12
CA TYR A 85 -3.01 -4.65 -12.82
C TYR A 85 -2.38 -5.61 -13.82
N GLU A 86 -1.05 -5.58 -13.94
CA GLU A 86 -0.30 -6.41 -14.85
C GLU A 86 0.82 -7.15 -14.12
N LEU A 87 0.92 -8.45 -14.32
CA LEU A 87 2.00 -9.28 -13.79
C LEU A 87 3.10 -9.39 -14.85
N CYS A 88 3.97 -8.39 -14.92
CA CYS A 88 5.01 -8.29 -15.95
C CYS A 88 6.39 -8.80 -15.50
N GLY A 89 6.56 -9.14 -14.22
CA GLY A 89 7.85 -9.55 -13.67
C GLY A 89 8.82 -8.39 -13.46
N LYS A 90 10.08 -8.74 -13.11
CA LYS A 90 11.13 -7.77 -12.82
C LYS A 90 12.48 -8.32 -13.26
N ILE A 91 13.28 -7.47 -13.89
CA ILE A 91 14.67 -7.79 -14.25
C ILE A 91 15.60 -6.95 -13.38
N ILE A 92 16.58 -7.61 -12.76
CA ILE A 92 17.65 -6.95 -12.00
C ILE A 92 18.94 -7.17 -12.75
N VAL A 93 19.62 -6.06 -13.04
CA VAL A 93 20.88 -6.07 -13.79
C VAL A 93 22.01 -5.71 -12.85
N ALA A 94 23.02 -6.59 -12.75
CA ALA A 94 24.27 -6.28 -12.09
C ALA A 94 25.15 -5.48 -13.08
N THR A 95 25.69 -4.37 -12.62
CA THR A 95 26.57 -3.50 -13.42
C THR A 95 28.03 -3.67 -13.08
N SER A 96 28.35 -4.43 -12.02
CA SER A 96 29.69 -4.77 -11.59
C SER A 96 29.72 -6.16 -10.97
N GLU A 97 30.90 -6.80 -10.93
CA GLU A 97 31.08 -8.11 -10.31
C GLU A 97 30.73 -8.12 -8.82
N SER A 98 30.89 -7.00 -8.14
CA SER A 98 30.54 -6.88 -6.71
C SER A 98 29.03 -6.91 -6.43
N GLU A 99 28.20 -6.82 -7.46
CA GLU A 99 26.73 -6.86 -7.38
C GLU A 99 26.17 -8.26 -7.67
N LEU A 100 27.04 -9.18 -8.11
CA LEU A 100 26.68 -10.57 -8.35
C LEU A 100 26.69 -11.37 -7.06
#